data_31028670583a961fd4dd99b8327542f8
#
_entry.id   31028670583a961fd4dd99b8327542f8
#
_cell.length_a   1.000
_cell.length_b   1.000
_cell.length_c   1.000
_cell.angle_alpha   90.00
_cell.angle_beta   90.00
_cell.angle_gamma   90.00
#
_symmetry.space_group_name_H-M   'P 1'
#
loop_
_entity.id
_entity.type
_entity.pdbx_description
1 polymer ?
#
loop_
_entity_poly.entity_id
_entity_poly.type
_entity_poly.pdbx_seq_one_letter_code
_entity_poly.pdbx_strand_id
1 'polypeptide(L)'
;MKKYYTRACNFFYGSTSRKLVKKKLTLPLCGDNSISFNQVEIFIRKKKKVESKIVSIKKIKKFPLIIRKKIFKDIKKITAKREFIGKKKHILMGVLNMTPDSFSDGGRFNSFNKATQRINEMLRSGADII
;
A
#
# COMPACT_ATOMS: atom_id res chain seq x y z
N MET A 1 9.59 20.09 12.99
CA MET A 1 8.48 20.24 12.04
C MET A 1 7.49 19.09 12.22
N LYS A 2 6.18 19.34 12.23
CA LYS A 2 5.14 18.28 12.29
C LYS A 2 5.00 17.63 10.91
N LYS A 3 5.00 16.29 10.84
CA LYS A 3 4.74 15.54 9.61
C LYS A 3 3.39 14.84 9.72
N TYR A 4 2.61 14.80 8.63
CA TYR A 4 1.29 14.19 8.55
C TYR A 4 1.31 13.07 7.52
N TYR A 5 0.69 11.94 7.86
CA TYR A 5 0.52 10.77 7.00
C TYR A 5 -0.94 10.33 7.11
N THR A 6 -1.47 9.76 6.04
CA THR A 6 -2.86 9.31 5.98
C THR A 6 -2.90 7.87 5.55
N ARG A 7 -3.66 7.03 6.26
CA ARG A 7 -3.93 5.64 5.95
C ARG A 7 -5.43 5.43 5.78
N ALA A 8 -5.84 4.65 4.79
CA ALA A 8 -7.24 4.22 4.64
C ALA A 8 -7.62 3.23 5.75
N CYS A 9 -8.86 3.34 6.24
CA CYS A 9 -9.41 2.51 7.29
C CYS A 9 -10.87 2.19 7.03
N ASN A 10 -11.41 1.16 7.71
CA ASN A 10 -12.79 0.71 7.62
C ASN A 10 -13.17 0.36 6.18
N PHE A 11 -12.67 -0.82 5.74
CA PHE A 11 -12.80 -1.29 4.39
C PHE A 11 -14.11 -2.04 4.15
N PHE A 12 -14.62 -1.93 2.92
CA PHE A 12 -15.74 -2.67 2.38
C PHE A 12 -15.30 -3.41 1.13
N TYR A 13 -15.89 -4.57 0.87
CA TYR A 13 -15.46 -5.48 -0.19
C TYR A 13 -16.62 -5.89 -1.10
N GLY A 14 -16.28 -6.34 -2.31
CA GLY A 14 -17.18 -6.97 -3.26
C GLY A 14 -18.39 -6.11 -3.65
N SER A 15 -19.58 -6.71 -3.65
CA SER A 15 -20.83 -6.04 -4.06
C SER A 15 -21.21 -4.88 -3.14
N THR A 16 -20.96 -5.00 -1.84
CA THR A 16 -21.18 -3.93 -0.85
C THR A 16 -20.33 -2.72 -1.16
N SER A 17 -19.04 -2.91 -1.41
CA SER A 17 -18.14 -1.83 -1.80
C SER A 17 -18.65 -1.09 -3.04
N ARG A 18 -18.96 -1.82 -4.13
CA ARG A 18 -19.47 -1.23 -5.37
C ARG A 18 -20.74 -0.38 -5.15
N LYS A 19 -21.68 -0.90 -4.34
CA LYS A 19 -22.90 -0.16 -3.99
C LYS A 19 -22.60 1.14 -3.23
N LEU A 20 -21.69 1.09 -2.26
CA LEU A 20 -21.31 2.25 -1.43
C LEU A 20 -20.54 3.30 -2.23
N VAL A 21 -19.62 2.88 -3.12
CA VAL A 21 -18.90 3.78 -4.03
C VAL A 21 -19.89 4.50 -4.96
N LYS A 22 -20.84 3.78 -5.58
CA LYS A 22 -21.89 4.37 -6.43
C LYS A 22 -22.71 5.42 -5.67
N LYS A 23 -23.00 5.19 -4.39
CA LYS A 23 -23.70 6.12 -3.51
C LYS A 23 -22.79 7.25 -2.96
N LYS A 24 -21.51 7.31 -3.34
CA LYS A 24 -20.49 8.27 -2.83
C LYS A 24 -20.34 8.26 -1.31
N LEU A 25 -20.57 7.11 -0.68
CA LEU A 25 -20.42 6.90 0.77
C LEU A 25 -19.02 6.40 1.16
N THR A 26 -18.29 5.83 0.21
CA THR A 26 -16.93 5.33 0.34
C THR A 26 -16.07 5.81 -0.83
N LEU A 27 -14.75 5.69 -0.69
CA LEU A 27 -13.77 5.96 -1.74
C LEU A 27 -13.13 4.65 -2.19
N PRO A 28 -12.91 4.44 -3.51
CA PRO A 28 -12.27 3.22 -4.01
C PRO A 28 -10.80 3.16 -3.59
N LEU A 29 -10.28 1.96 -3.34
CA LEU A 29 -8.86 1.74 -3.11
C LEU A 29 -8.16 1.47 -4.46
N CYS A 30 -7.10 2.21 -4.75
CA CYS A 30 -6.30 2.05 -5.99
C CYS A 30 -7.14 2.05 -7.28
N GLY A 31 -8.28 2.77 -7.29
CA GLY A 31 -9.20 2.82 -8.44
C GLY A 31 -10.10 1.59 -8.59
N ASP A 32 -10.00 0.61 -7.70
CA ASP A 32 -10.86 -0.58 -7.71
C ASP A 32 -12.11 -0.38 -6.86
N ASN A 33 -13.28 -0.43 -7.51
CA ASN A 33 -14.58 -0.27 -6.84
C ASN A 33 -14.98 -1.51 -6.02
N SER A 34 -14.29 -2.64 -6.17
CA SER A 34 -14.54 -3.84 -5.37
C SER A 34 -13.97 -3.75 -3.96
N ILE A 35 -13.08 -2.78 -3.72
CA ILE A 35 -12.51 -2.48 -2.42
C ILE A 35 -12.64 -0.98 -2.17
N SER A 36 -13.26 -0.59 -1.07
CA SER A 36 -13.42 0.82 -0.72
C SER A 36 -13.32 1.06 0.78
N PHE A 37 -13.19 2.32 1.18
CA PHE A 37 -13.06 2.73 2.57
C PHE A 37 -13.87 4.00 2.85
N ASN A 38 -14.28 4.23 4.10
CA ASN A 38 -15.01 5.42 4.51
C ASN A 38 -14.38 6.21 5.66
N GLN A 39 -13.25 5.72 6.17
CA GLN A 39 -12.48 6.39 7.21
C GLN A 39 -11.02 6.48 6.82
N VAL A 40 -10.33 7.45 7.41
CA VAL A 40 -8.87 7.57 7.33
C VAL A 40 -8.30 7.76 8.72
N GLU A 41 -7.15 7.16 8.96
CA GLU A 41 -6.33 7.44 10.12
C GLU A 41 -5.27 8.45 9.74
N ILE A 42 -5.19 9.52 10.53
CA ILE A 42 -4.25 10.61 10.33
C ILE A 42 -3.19 10.50 11.41
N PHE A 43 -1.96 10.21 11.00
CA PHE A 43 -0.80 10.18 11.88
C PHE A 43 -0.16 11.55 11.93
N ILE A 44 0.14 12.01 13.15
CA ILE A 44 0.81 13.28 13.42
C ILE A 44 2.13 12.96 14.11
N ARG A 45 3.23 13.06 13.37
CA ARG A 45 4.56 12.83 13.93
C ARG A 45 5.17 14.15 14.43
N LYS A 46 5.46 14.22 15.74
CA LYS A 46 6.13 15.34 16.43
C LYS A 46 7.42 14.82 17.04
N LYS A 47 8.59 15.14 16.45
CA LYS A 47 9.90 14.63 16.94
C LYS A 47 9.84 13.12 17.27
N LYS A 48 9.84 12.76 18.57
CA LYS A 48 9.82 11.36 19.06
C LYS A 48 8.41 10.79 19.32
N LYS A 49 7.33 11.61 19.25
CA LYS A 49 5.96 11.15 19.51
C LYS A 49 5.16 11.06 18.22
N VAL A 50 4.36 10.01 18.12
CA VAL A 50 3.38 9.81 17.04
C VAL A 50 2.00 9.72 17.69
N GLU A 51 1.10 10.60 17.27
CA GLU A 51 -0.30 10.59 17.64
C GLU A 51 -1.11 10.17 16.40
N SER A 52 -2.21 9.45 16.58
CA SER A 52 -3.11 9.16 15.47
C SER A 52 -4.57 9.47 15.82
N LYS A 53 -5.36 9.73 14.77
CA LYS A 53 -6.80 9.97 14.89
C LYS A 53 -7.53 9.41 13.69
N ILE A 54 -8.53 8.56 13.95
CA ILE A 54 -9.41 8.02 12.90
C ILE A 54 -10.57 8.98 12.69
N VAL A 55 -10.85 9.32 11.43
CA VAL A 55 -11.93 10.22 11.05
C VAL A 55 -12.65 9.74 9.80
N SER A 56 -13.95 9.99 9.72
CA SER A 56 -14.72 9.75 8.50
C SER A 56 -14.25 10.67 7.37
N ILE A 57 -14.22 10.16 6.13
CA ILE A 57 -13.89 10.94 4.92
C ILE A 57 -14.76 12.19 4.80
N LYS A 58 -16.01 12.14 5.24
CA LYS A 58 -16.94 13.29 5.23
C LYS A 58 -16.52 14.41 6.19
N LYS A 59 -15.81 14.08 7.28
CA LYS A 59 -15.39 15.05 8.31
C LYS A 59 -14.03 15.70 8.01
N ILE A 60 -13.32 15.30 6.95
CA ILE A 60 -11.98 15.83 6.60
C ILE A 60 -12.04 17.34 6.31
N LYS A 61 -13.15 17.84 5.76
CA LYS A 61 -13.36 19.27 5.49
C LYS A 61 -13.26 20.15 6.73
N LYS A 62 -13.46 19.60 7.94
CA LYS A 62 -13.39 20.31 9.23
C LYS A 62 -11.96 20.57 9.71
N PHE A 63 -10.95 19.98 9.08
CA PHE A 63 -9.55 20.21 9.47
C PHE A 63 -9.02 21.55 8.95
N PRO A 64 -8.01 22.15 9.64
CA PRO A 64 -7.32 23.33 9.16
C PRO A 64 -6.78 23.13 7.74
N LEU A 65 -6.73 24.20 6.95
CA LEU A 65 -6.44 24.15 5.52
C LEU A 65 -5.13 23.39 5.18
N ILE A 66 -4.07 23.62 5.94
CA ILE A 66 -2.75 23.00 5.73
C ILE A 66 -2.84 21.48 5.88
N ILE A 67 -3.47 21.00 6.96
CA ILE A 67 -3.64 19.56 7.24
C ILE A 67 -4.57 18.95 6.19
N ARG A 68 -5.69 19.61 5.88
CA ARG A 68 -6.65 19.18 4.90
C ARG A 68 -6.06 19.00 3.50
N LYS A 69 -5.23 19.95 3.03
CA LYS A 69 -4.52 19.83 1.74
C LYS A 69 -3.63 18.58 1.71
N LYS A 70 -2.91 18.30 2.81
CA LYS A 70 -2.06 17.11 2.89
C LYS A 70 -2.87 15.82 2.87
N ILE A 71 -3.97 15.73 3.65
CA ILE A 71 -4.87 14.59 3.67
C ILE A 71 -5.44 14.32 2.28
N PHE A 72 -5.94 15.34 1.58
CA PHE A 72 -6.47 15.18 0.23
C PHE A 72 -5.42 14.75 -0.78
N LYS A 73 -4.17 15.24 -0.67
CA LYS A 73 -3.05 14.78 -1.49
C LYS A 73 -2.79 13.28 -1.28
N ASP A 74 -2.83 12.82 -0.03
CA ASP A 74 -2.62 11.40 0.30
C ASP A 74 -3.81 10.55 -0.18
N ILE A 75 -5.06 10.99 0.04
CA ILE A 75 -6.26 10.31 -0.47
C ILE A 75 -6.21 10.19 -2.00
N LYS A 76 -5.83 11.25 -2.72
CA LYS A 76 -5.67 11.19 -4.18
C LYS A 76 -4.70 10.07 -4.59
N LYS A 77 -3.60 9.89 -3.86
CA LYS A 77 -2.64 8.80 -4.10
C LYS A 77 -3.22 7.42 -3.76
N ILE A 78 -4.00 7.32 -2.66
CA ILE A 78 -4.61 6.07 -2.20
C ILE A 78 -5.69 5.60 -3.18
N THR A 79 -6.47 6.53 -3.75
CA THR A 79 -7.57 6.23 -4.66
C THR A 79 -7.17 6.17 -6.13
N ALA A 80 -5.99 6.64 -6.49
CA ALA A 80 -5.51 6.63 -7.87
C ALA A 80 -5.35 5.19 -8.36
N LYS A 81 -5.82 4.93 -9.59
CA LYS A 81 -5.57 3.66 -10.27
C LYS A 81 -4.08 3.43 -10.36
N ARG A 82 -3.64 2.25 -9.95
CA ARG A 82 -2.26 1.80 -10.08
C ARG A 82 -2.20 0.76 -11.19
N GLU A 83 -1.28 0.96 -12.11
CA GLU A 83 -0.92 -0.07 -13.07
C GLU A 83 0.14 -0.97 -12.45
N PHE A 84 -0.07 -2.26 -12.51
CA PHE A 84 0.94 -3.24 -12.14
C PHE A 84 2.03 -3.30 -13.24
N ILE A 85 3.21 -3.74 -12.84
CA ILE A 85 4.38 -3.87 -13.70
C ILE A 85 4.01 -4.64 -14.98
N GLY A 86 4.21 -3.99 -16.14
CA GLY A 86 4.03 -4.61 -17.44
C GLY A 86 2.60 -4.96 -17.86
N LYS A 87 1.56 -4.44 -17.20
CA LYS A 87 0.12 -4.74 -17.49
C LYS A 87 -0.22 -6.24 -17.47
N LYS A 88 0.61 -7.08 -16.88
CA LYS A 88 0.37 -8.51 -16.75
C LYS A 88 -0.79 -8.78 -15.80
N LYS A 89 -1.64 -9.75 -16.15
CA LYS A 89 -2.77 -10.20 -15.31
C LYS A 89 -2.28 -10.91 -14.04
N HIS A 90 -1.18 -11.63 -14.14
CA HIS A 90 -0.55 -12.34 -13.05
C HIS A 90 0.93 -11.95 -13.00
N ILE A 91 1.46 -11.77 -11.81
CA ILE A 91 2.85 -11.43 -11.55
C ILE A 91 3.44 -12.51 -10.65
N LEU A 92 4.54 -13.11 -11.11
CA LEU A 92 5.29 -14.11 -10.35
C LEU A 92 6.41 -13.42 -9.59
N MET A 93 6.38 -13.54 -8.26
CA MET A 93 7.43 -13.00 -7.38
C MET A 93 8.33 -14.14 -6.89
N GLY A 94 9.62 -14.04 -7.20
CA GLY A 94 10.65 -14.88 -6.62
C GLY A 94 11.08 -14.35 -5.25
N VAL A 95 11.36 -15.26 -4.32
CA VAL A 95 11.88 -14.89 -3.00
C VAL A 95 13.33 -15.36 -2.88
N LEU A 96 14.24 -14.41 -2.61
CA LEU A 96 15.63 -14.68 -2.33
C LEU A 96 15.94 -14.34 -0.87
N ASN A 97 16.28 -15.35 -0.06
CA ASN A 97 16.69 -15.16 1.32
C ASN A 97 18.23 -15.12 1.41
N MET A 98 18.76 -14.01 1.95
CA MET A 98 20.20 -13.81 2.16
C MET A 98 20.60 -13.81 3.64
N THR A 99 19.69 -14.21 4.54
CA THR A 99 19.96 -14.29 5.98
C THR A 99 20.49 -15.65 6.37
N PRO A 100 21.42 -15.75 7.36
CA PRO A 100 21.96 -17.03 7.84
C PRO A 100 20.89 -18.00 8.33
N ASP A 101 19.79 -17.48 8.91
CA ASP A 101 18.71 -18.23 9.55
C ASP A 101 17.45 -18.38 8.68
N SER A 102 17.58 -18.38 7.36
CA SER A 102 16.41 -18.54 6.49
C SER A 102 15.87 -19.97 6.53
N PHE A 103 14.58 -20.12 6.78
CA PHE A 103 13.87 -21.39 6.94
C PHE A 103 13.92 -22.29 5.71
N SER A 104 14.13 -21.76 4.50
CA SER A 104 14.04 -22.54 3.27
C SER A 104 15.39 -22.91 2.64
N ASP A 105 16.41 -22.05 2.72
CA ASP A 105 17.62 -22.18 1.91
C ASP A 105 18.91 -22.26 2.74
N GLY A 106 18.83 -22.29 4.10
CA GLY A 106 19.96 -22.59 4.99
C GLY A 106 21.25 -21.80 4.73
N GLY A 107 21.15 -20.51 4.39
CA GLY A 107 22.31 -19.66 4.15
C GLY A 107 23.04 -19.92 2.82
N ARG A 108 22.49 -20.72 1.89
CA ARG A 108 23.13 -21.10 0.62
C ARG A 108 23.51 -19.91 -0.27
N PHE A 109 22.79 -18.78 -0.16
CA PHE A 109 22.96 -17.63 -1.04
C PHE A 109 23.58 -16.41 -0.34
N ASN A 110 24.31 -16.60 0.76
CA ASN A 110 24.93 -15.52 1.53
C ASN A 110 26.11 -14.83 0.84
N SER A 111 26.58 -15.33 -0.31
CA SER A 111 27.59 -14.63 -1.11
C SER A 111 26.95 -13.91 -2.28
N PHE A 112 27.48 -12.74 -2.63
CA PHE A 112 27.00 -11.91 -3.75
C PHE A 112 26.88 -12.71 -5.06
N ASN A 113 27.88 -13.52 -5.38
CA ASN A 113 27.90 -14.31 -6.61
C ASN A 113 26.77 -15.36 -6.65
N LYS A 114 26.58 -16.10 -5.56
CA LYS A 114 25.50 -17.09 -5.46
C LYS A 114 24.12 -16.45 -5.49
N ALA A 115 23.93 -15.30 -4.82
CA ALA A 115 22.70 -14.55 -4.86
C ALA A 115 22.39 -14.07 -6.29
N THR A 116 23.37 -13.51 -6.99
CA THR A 116 23.23 -13.05 -8.38
C THR A 116 22.90 -14.21 -9.33
N GLN A 117 23.56 -15.35 -9.17
CA GLN A 117 23.23 -16.55 -9.96
C GLN A 117 21.77 -16.96 -9.73
N ARG A 118 21.32 -17.03 -8.47
CA ARG A 118 19.95 -17.40 -8.13
C ARG A 118 18.91 -16.41 -8.66
N ILE A 119 19.20 -15.12 -8.62
CA ILE A 119 18.37 -14.07 -9.25
C ILE A 119 18.20 -14.34 -10.74
N ASN A 120 19.30 -14.59 -11.45
CA ASN A 120 19.27 -14.87 -12.88
C ASN A 120 18.48 -16.13 -13.22
N GLU A 121 18.59 -17.19 -12.41
CA GLU A 121 17.80 -18.42 -12.56
C GLU A 121 16.30 -18.13 -12.39
N MET A 122 15.90 -17.38 -11.35
CA MET A 122 14.50 -16.99 -11.11
C MET A 122 13.94 -16.17 -12.27
N LEU A 123 14.70 -15.19 -12.78
CA LEU A 123 14.29 -14.37 -13.93
C LEU A 123 14.11 -15.21 -15.20
N ARG A 124 15.05 -16.13 -15.49
CA ARG A 124 14.95 -17.07 -16.62
C ARG A 124 13.75 -18.02 -16.48
N SER A 125 13.41 -18.39 -15.24
CA SER A 125 12.24 -19.24 -14.92
C SER A 125 10.91 -18.46 -14.93
N GLY A 126 10.93 -17.17 -15.27
CA GLY A 126 9.72 -16.36 -15.47
C GLY A 126 9.30 -15.50 -14.29
N ALA A 127 10.14 -15.33 -13.27
CA ALA A 127 9.84 -14.36 -12.21
C ALA A 127 9.84 -12.93 -12.79
N ASP A 128 8.82 -12.17 -12.41
CA ASP A 128 8.64 -10.76 -12.80
C ASP A 128 9.24 -9.80 -11.78
N ILE A 129 9.32 -10.24 -10.52
CA ILE A 129 9.86 -9.50 -9.36
C ILE A 129 10.70 -10.46 -8.52
N ILE A 130 11.76 -9.96 -7.91
CA ILE A 130 12.56 -10.68 -6.92
C ILE A 130 12.70 -9.80 -5.69
#